data_b5070b73dce97cd1f03f6c8265e705a5
#
_entry.id   b5070b73dce97cd1f03f6c8265e705a5
#
_cell.length_a   1.000
_cell.length_b   1.000
_cell.length_c   1.000
_cell.angle_alpha   90.00
_cell.angle_beta   90.00
_cell.angle_gamma   90.00
#
_symmetry.space_group_name_H-M   'P 1'
#
loop_
_entity.id
_entity.type
_entity.pdbx_description
1 polymer ?
#
loop_
_entity_poly.entity_id
_entity_poly.type
_entity_poly.pdbx_seq_one_letter_code
_entity_poly.pdbx_strand_id
1 'polypeptide(L)'
;MKRAISTIILLISLTLVNAQSDSIKIKFDLSVRYRFELWNGMNAKNYGDDSPTGVGKLNDKILYQRVITGLTFKPTNKLTIAFRLQDSRAFGWSLLYSQYPDLFKIRKAGTQTPYYSMNPNEEFFEIYDAYVEYDQLFKDFSLKLGRQKIFYGDSRIFGPGEWGNTGRWTWDALKVSYKKGENFIDVFAGGTKIHDPVTISIPFFQTEFWGGGIYSHVDIPNVLSVEPFYAYKTEGSADYINQLNFNRHWAGLRLFNNDFHHLVFDLSLVKEFGSDNGKRIAAYGYFVKAGYQFNFIPAKPILSFRESYASGGKKTDDKIYTFEPAYGAQDKYYGWMNITTWSNLDDREIVLELFPVKNMWVEMKYNRFYIPVPEDVTLLNTMKLESGKHHFGDEIDIFIRYQVLKHWQFTGAFGYFMPGQLAPINNTSAKDASWFAIQLLITI
;
A
#
# COMPACT_ATOMS: atom_id res chain seq x y z
N MET A 1 -26.86 15.26 11.87
CA MET A 1 -25.62 15.34 12.66
C MET A 1 -25.86 15.40 14.19
N LYS A 2 -26.57 16.38 14.76
CA LYS A 2 -26.82 16.45 16.24
C LYS A 2 -27.43 15.15 16.83
N ARG A 3 -28.39 14.50 16.16
CA ARG A 3 -29.01 13.25 16.66
C ARG A 3 -28.05 12.04 16.64
N ALA A 4 -27.15 11.95 15.67
CA ALA A 4 -26.15 10.88 15.62
C ALA A 4 -25.09 11.00 16.72
N ILE A 5 -24.65 12.22 17.02
CA ILE A 5 -23.71 12.50 18.12
C ILE A 5 -24.35 12.16 19.47
N SER A 6 -25.63 12.53 19.68
CA SER A 6 -26.37 12.19 20.91
C SER A 6 -26.54 10.67 21.08
N THR A 7 -26.75 9.92 20.00
CA THR A 7 -26.88 8.47 20.06
C THR A 7 -25.53 7.79 20.38
N ILE A 8 -24.43 8.32 19.84
CA ILE A 8 -23.08 7.81 20.15
C ILE A 8 -22.71 8.11 21.62
N ILE A 9 -23.01 9.31 22.12
CA ILE A 9 -22.80 9.67 23.53
C ILE A 9 -23.66 8.79 24.45
N LEU A 10 -24.89 8.50 24.08
CA LEU A 10 -25.78 7.63 24.84
C LEU A 10 -25.29 6.17 24.86
N LEU A 11 -24.77 5.65 23.74
CA LEU A 11 -24.16 4.32 23.66
C LEU A 11 -22.90 4.24 24.53
N ILE A 12 -22.06 5.26 24.51
CA ILE A 12 -20.85 5.34 25.36
C ILE A 12 -21.23 5.41 26.84
N SER A 13 -22.25 6.19 27.20
CA SER A 13 -22.72 6.29 28.59
C SER A 13 -23.35 4.98 29.09
N LEU A 14 -24.12 4.28 28.28
CA LEU A 14 -24.70 2.97 28.61
C LEU A 14 -23.64 1.88 28.80
N THR A 15 -22.53 1.92 28.08
CA THR A 15 -21.42 0.96 28.25
C THR A 15 -20.58 1.24 29.50
N LEU A 16 -20.47 2.50 29.92
CA LEU A 16 -19.76 2.85 31.15
C LEU A 16 -20.50 2.43 32.43
N VAL A 17 -21.82 2.32 32.40
CA VAL A 17 -22.65 1.89 33.56
C VAL A 17 -22.49 0.39 33.85
N ASN A 18 -22.13 -0.44 32.88
CA ASN A 18 -21.91 -1.89 33.04
C ASN A 18 -20.45 -2.29 33.30
N ALA A 19 -19.52 -1.31 33.46
CA ALA A 19 -18.10 -1.54 33.68
C ALA A 19 -17.78 -1.89 35.14
N GLN A 20 -18.47 -2.87 35.70
CA GLN A 20 -18.12 -3.39 37.03
C GLN A 20 -16.97 -4.40 36.88
N SER A 21 -15.77 -4.00 37.26
CA SER A 21 -14.52 -4.76 37.51
C SER A 21 -13.40 -4.79 36.46
N ASP A 22 -13.55 -4.20 35.27
CA ASP A 22 -12.42 -4.14 34.33
C ASP A 22 -11.49 -2.96 34.63
N SER A 23 -10.19 -3.20 34.78
CA SER A 23 -9.24 -2.10 34.99
C SER A 23 -9.13 -1.24 33.74
N ILE A 24 -9.42 0.05 33.87
CA ILE A 24 -9.20 1.07 32.83
C ILE A 24 -7.72 1.01 32.40
N LYS A 25 -7.46 0.91 31.10
CA LYS A 25 -6.11 0.92 30.54
C LYS A 25 -5.93 2.10 29.60
N ILE A 26 -4.87 2.87 29.85
CA ILE A 26 -4.41 3.92 28.94
C ILE A 26 -3.02 3.54 28.48
N LYS A 27 -2.82 3.52 27.17
CA LYS A 27 -1.52 3.30 26.56
C LYS A 27 -1.13 4.54 25.77
N PHE A 28 0.08 5.04 26.02
CA PHE A 28 0.71 6.02 25.16
C PHE A 28 1.39 5.29 24.00
N ASP A 29 1.14 5.74 22.79
CA ASP A 29 1.70 5.20 21.57
C ASP A 29 2.68 6.21 20.96
N LEU A 30 3.91 5.79 20.69
CA LEU A 30 4.94 6.58 20.01
C LEU A 30 5.65 5.73 18.98
N SER A 31 5.75 6.24 17.75
CA SER A 31 6.57 5.67 16.70
C SER A 31 7.38 6.79 16.04
N VAL A 32 8.70 6.66 16.03
CA VAL A 32 9.62 7.61 15.40
C VAL A 32 10.41 6.87 14.35
N ARG A 33 10.37 7.35 13.11
CA ARG A 33 11.10 6.78 11.98
C ARG A 33 11.97 7.85 11.33
N TYR A 34 13.24 7.55 11.20
CA TYR A 34 14.14 8.26 10.30
C TYR A 34 14.61 7.31 9.21
N ARG A 35 14.52 7.75 7.94
CA ARG A 35 15.00 7.01 6.78
C ARG A 35 15.74 7.94 5.84
N PHE A 36 17.01 7.62 5.62
CA PHE A 36 17.82 8.30 4.63
C PHE A 36 17.80 7.51 3.33
N GLU A 37 17.58 8.18 2.21
CA GLU A 37 17.61 7.60 0.88
C GLU A 37 18.56 8.36 -0.04
N LEU A 38 19.27 7.61 -0.87
CA LEU A 38 20.06 8.11 -2.00
C LEU A 38 19.44 7.57 -3.28
N TRP A 39 19.08 8.46 -4.18
CA TRP A 39 18.60 8.15 -5.51
C TRP A 39 19.64 8.57 -6.52
N ASN A 40 20.02 7.69 -7.43
CA ASN A 40 20.98 7.97 -8.49
C ASN A 40 20.46 7.41 -9.81
N GLY A 41 20.37 8.25 -10.84
CA GLY A 41 19.86 7.88 -12.14
C GLY A 41 18.36 7.52 -12.15
N MET A 42 17.56 8.04 -11.22
CA MET A 42 16.16 7.67 -11.02
C MET A 42 15.18 8.28 -12.04
N ASN A 43 15.67 8.65 -13.25
CA ASN A 43 14.83 9.09 -14.37
C ASN A 43 13.78 8.04 -14.80
N ALA A 44 13.92 6.81 -14.33
CA ALA A 44 12.91 5.78 -14.49
C ALA A 44 11.64 6.05 -13.68
N LYS A 45 11.69 6.85 -12.60
CA LYS A 45 10.50 7.23 -11.84
C LYS A 45 9.72 8.37 -12.52
N ASN A 46 8.39 8.37 -12.32
CA ASN A 46 7.47 9.36 -12.90
C ASN A 46 7.76 10.81 -12.52
N TYR A 47 8.60 11.05 -11.55
CA TYR A 47 9.00 12.37 -11.06
C TYR A 47 10.53 12.57 -11.09
N GLY A 48 11.22 11.79 -11.92
CA GLY A 48 12.63 12.00 -12.21
C GLY A 48 12.79 13.16 -13.18
N ASP A 49 13.92 13.80 -13.09
CA ASP A 49 14.27 15.00 -13.78
C ASP A 49 14.90 14.77 -15.18
N ASP A 50 15.35 15.81 -15.86
CA ASP A 50 15.99 15.87 -17.18
C ASP A 50 15.10 15.50 -18.39
N SER A 51 13.82 15.30 -18.17
CA SER A 51 12.83 15.27 -19.24
C SER A 51 12.03 16.58 -19.24
N PRO A 52 11.56 17.10 -20.37
CA PRO A 52 10.64 18.23 -20.41
C PRO A 52 9.36 18.02 -19.59
N THR A 53 9.05 16.76 -19.26
CA THR A 53 7.93 16.35 -18.43
C THR A 53 8.36 15.84 -17.05
N GLY A 54 9.66 15.80 -16.75
CA GLY A 54 10.22 15.35 -15.47
C GLY A 54 10.05 16.38 -14.38
N VAL A 55 9.86 15.93 -13.17
CA VAL A 55 9.72 16.76 -11.98
C VAL A 55 10.68 16.26 -10.89
N GLY A 56 11.41 17.15 -10.26
CA GLY A 56 12.46 16.81 -9.32
C GLY A 56 13.80 16.61 -9.99
N LYS A 57 14.78 16.07 -9.29
CA LYS A 57 16.14 15.82 -9.79
C LYS A 57 16.36 14.33 -10.09
N LEU A 58 17.20 14.07 -11.09
CA LEU A 58 17.65 12.74 -11.45
C LEU A 58 18.36 12.03 -10.29
N ASN A 59 19.18 12.76 -9.56
CA ASN A 59 19.85 12.29 -8.36
C ASN A 59 19.34 13.08 -7.15
N ASP A 60 18.90 12.36 -6.12
CA ASP A 60 18.33 12.99 -4.94
C ASP A 60 18.88 12.38 -3.64
N LYS A 61 18.90 13.18 -2.57
CA LYS A 61 19.33 12.78 -1.23
C LYS A 61 18.26 13.25 -0.27
N ILE A 62 17.56 12.29 0.34
CA ILE A 62 16.37 12.61 1.11
C ILE A 62 16.50 12.03 2.52
N LEU A 63 16.24 12.85 3.54
CA LEU A 63 16.01 12.37 4.89
C LEU A 63 14.51 12.44 5.20
N TYR A 64 13.87 11.29 5.27
CA TYR A 64 12.49 11.18 5.72
C TYR A 64 12.43 11.09 7.23
N GLN A 65 11.54 11.86 7.82
CA GLN A 65 11.12 11.77 9.21
C GLN A 65 9.63 11.42 9.26
N ARG A 66 9.25 10.50 10.13
CA ARG A 66 7.85 10.27 10.48
C ARG A 66 7.74 10.08 11.99
N VAL A 67 6.89 10.88 12.62
CA VAL A 67 6.53 10.76 14.01
C VAL A 67 5.04 10.46 14.09
N ILE A 68 4.66 9.38 14.78
CA ILE A 68 3.28 9.05 15.10
C ILE A 68 3.19 8.98 16.61
N THR A 69 2.23 9.72 17.19
CA THR A 69 2.04 9.75 18.64
C THR A 69 0.57 9.88 18.99
N GLY A 70 0.17 9.33 20.12
CA GLY A 70 -1.20 9.43 20.59
C GLY A 70 -1.51 8.50 21.75
N LEU A 71 -2.80 8.22 21.93
CA LEU A 71 -3.31 7.46 23.04
C LEU A 71 -4.28 6.37 22.58
N THR A 72 -4.19 5.23 23.21
CA THR A 72 -5.20 4.17 23.15
C THR A 72 -5.83 4.02 24.53
N PHE A 73 -7.12 4.27 24.63
CA PHE A 73 -7.92 4.20 25.85
C PHE A 73 -8.84 2.98 25.80
N LYS A 74 -8.77 2.13 26.81
CA LYS A 74 -9.63 0.94 26.97
C LYS A 74 -10.38 1.06 28.29
N PRO A 75 -11.59 1.64 28.31
CA PRO A 75 -12.40 1.72 29.51
C PRO A 75 -12.91 0.36 29.98
N THR A 76 -13.04 -0.59 29.07
CA THR A 76 -13.36 -2.00 29.33
C THR A 76 -12.50 -2.91 28.45
N ASN A 77 -12.51 -4.23 28.68
CA ASN A 77 -11.82 -5.18 27.83
C ASN A 77 -12.43 -5.26 26.40
N LYS A 78 -13.64 -4.75 26.21
CA LYS A 78 -14.37 -4.80 24.92
C LYS A 78 -14.35 -3.49 24.16
N LEU A 79 -14.14 -2.36 24.83
CA LEU A 79 -14.18 -1.05 24.19
C LEU A 79 -12.78 -0.47 24.06
N THR A 80 -12.38 -0.14 22.84
CA THR A 80 -11.13 0.55 22.52
C THR A 80 -11.44 1.88 21.84
N ILE A 81 -10.82 2.94 22.31
CA ILE A 81 -10.86 4.27 21.69
C ILE A 81 -9.41 4.67 21.43
N ALA A 82 -9.07 4.96 20.18
CA ALA A 82 -7.72 5.36 19.80
C ALA A 82 -7.73 6.69 19.07
N PHE A 83 -6.73 7.50 19.34
CA PHE A 83 -6.47 8.74 18.64
C PHE A 83 -4.96 8.95 18.53
N ARG A 84 -4.45 9.00 17.30
CA ARG A 84 -3.04 9.23 17.03
C ARG A 84 -2.86 10.26 15.92
N LEU A 85 -1.83 11.08 16.06
CA LEU A 85 -1.40 12.07 15.09
C LEU A 85 -0.12 11.60 14.39
N GLN A 86 0.09 12.04 13.16
CA GLN A 86 1.27 11.81 12.37
C GLN A 86 1.85 13.15 11.91
N ASP A 87 3.18 13.27 11.94
CA ASP A 87 3.92 14.30 11.23
C ASP A 87 4.97 13.60 10.35
N SER A 88 4.91 13.84 9.05
CA SER A 88 5.80 13.27 8.05
C SER A 88 6.49 14.35 7.25
N ARG A 89 7.82 14.32 7.22
CA ARG A 89 8.65 15.33 6.55
C ARG A 89 9.68 14.69 5.65
N ALA A 90 10.04 15.39 4.56
CA ALA A 90 11.07 15.01 3.61
C ALA A 90 12.09 16.16 3.48
N PHE A 91 13.24 16.00 4.10
CA PHE A 91 14.31 16.99 4.05
C PHE A 91 15.26 16.70 2.87
N GLY A 92 15.60 17.74 2.11
CA GLY A 92 16.51 17.63 0.97
C GLY A 92 15.84 17.11 -0.31
N TRP A 93 14.56 16.84 -0.30
CA TRP A 93 13.84 16.43 -1.49
C TRP A 93 13.72 17.57 -2.50
N SER A 94 14.07 17.28 -3.75
CA SER A 94 14.13 18.29 -4.80
C SER A 94 12.77 18.66 -5.39
N LEU A 95 11.74 17.84 -5.15
CA LEU A 95 10.40 18.06 -5.67
C LEU A 95 9.64 19.06 -4.78
N LEU A 96 9.32 20.23 -5.31
CA LEU A 96 8.52 21.23 -4.63
C LEU A 96 7.01 20.87 -4.71
N TYR A 97 6.25 21.26 -3.70
CA TYR A 97 4.81 21.05 -3.65
C TYR A 97 4.07 21.50 -4.92
N SER A 98 4.44 22.65 -5.49
CA SER A 98 3.86 23.17 -6.72
C SER A 98 4.21 22.37 -7.99
N GLN A 99 5.20 21.49 -7.91
CA GLN A 99 5.75 20.72 -9.03
C GLN A 99 5.24 19.29 -9.08
N TYR A 100 4.35 18.88 -8.16
CA TYR A 100 3.80 17.53 -8.20
C TYR A 100 3.09 17.26 -9.52
N PRO A 101 3.32 16.08 -10.13
CA PRO A 101 2.57 15.62 -11.28
C PRO A 101 1.06 15.61 -11.02
N ASP A 102 0.26 15.80 -12.05
CA ASP A 102 -1.20 15.80 -11.93
C ASP A 102 -1.77 14.50 -11.35
N LEU A 103 -1.04 13.40 -11.49
CA LEU A 103 -1.36 12.12 -10.83
C LEU A 103 -1.51 12.24 -9.28
N PHE A 104 -0.77 13.18 -8.66
CA PHE A 104 -0.81 13.41 -7.22
C PHE A 104 -1.69 14.61 -6.82
N LYS A 105 -2.40 15.21 -7.77
CA LYS A 105 -3.25 16.37 -7.54
C LYS A 105 -4.70 15.97 -7.66
N ILE A 106 -5.50 16.43 -6.70
CA ILE A 106 -6.95 16.33 -6.75
C ILE A 106 -7.56 17.71 -6.55
N ARG A 107 -8.64 17.98 -7.26
CA ARG A 107 -9.35 19.24 -7.11
C ARG A 107 -10.26 19.18 -5.89
N LYS A 108 -10.28 20.23 -5.11
CA LYS A 108 -11.27 20.40 -4.06
C LYS A 108 -12.64 20.61 -4.68
N ALA A 109 -13.64 19.83 -4.30
CA ALA A 109 -15.00 19.97 -4.79
C ALA A 109 -15.54 21.41 -4.59
N GLY A 110 -16.16 21.96 -5.63
CA GLY A 110 -16.73 23.30 -5.61
C GLY A 110 -15.73 24.45 -5.78
N THR A 111 -14.45 24.17 -6.07
CA THR A 111 -13.44 25.21 -6.32
C THR A 111 -12.72 24.97 -7.65
N GLN A 112 -12.35 26.06 -8.37
CA GLN A 112 -11.51 25.93 -9.56
C GLN A 112 -10.03 25.76 -9.21
N THR A 113 -9.63 26.30 -8.08
CA THR A 113 -8.32 26.24 -7.42
C THR A 113 -8.55 26.62 -5.94
N PRO A 114 -7.86 26.14 -4.95
CA PRO A 114 -6.73 25.22 -5.00
C PRO A 114 -7.15 23.74 -5.04
N TYR A 115 -6.18 22.90 -5.29
CA TYR A 115 -6.31 21.46 -5.30
C TYR A 115 -5.47 20.84 -4.17
N TYR A 116 -5.87 19.67 -3.73
CA TYR A 116 -5.08 18.86 -2.80
C TYR A 116 -4.00 18.11 -3.55
N SER A 117 -2.88 17.93 -2.90
CA SER A 117 -1.80 17.10 -3.39
C SER A 117 -1.82 15.76 -2.66
N MET A 118 -1.75 14.67 -3.40
CA MET A 118 -1.59 13.33 -2.82
C MET A 118 -0.11 13.06 -2.54
N ASN A 119 0.52 13.88 -1.71
CA ASN A 119 1.93 13.82 -1.42
C ASN A 119 2.30 12.52 -0.69
N PRO A 120 3.12 11.63 -1.27
CA PRO A 120 3.50 10.36 -0.64
C PRO A 120 4.57 10.51 0.45
N ASN A 121 5.16 11.69 0.57
CA ASN A 121 6.35 11.90 1.40
C ASN A 121 6.17 12.89 2.54
N GLU A 122 5.22 13.83 2.42
CA GLU A 122 5.00 14.89 3.40
C GLU A 122 3.54 15.01 3.80
N GLU A 123 3.30 15.13 5.09
CA GLU A 123 1.98 15.34 5.68
C GLU A 123 2.18 15.86 7.11
N PHE A 124 1.81 17.13 7.35
CA PHE A 124 2.12 17.81 8.59
C PHE A 124 0.93 17.77 9.56
N PHE A 125 1.17 17.24 10.78
CA PHE A 125 0.16 17.18 11.86
C PHE A 125 -1.17 16.59 11.43
N GLU A 126 -1.15 15.45 10.78
CA GLU A 126 -2.34 14.77 10.30
C GLU A 126 -2.90 13.77 11.33
N ILE A 127 -4.20 13.54 11.29
CA ILE A 127 -4.84 12.48 12.07
C ILE A 127 -4.48 11.12 11.42
N TYR A 128 -3.61 10.36 12.08
CA TYR A 128 -3.15 9.05 11.60
C TYR A 128 -4.25 8.00 11.72
N ASP A 129 -4.85 7.90 12.91
CA ASP A 129 -6.09 7.18 13.15
C ASP A 129 -6.90 7.81 14.30
N ALA A 130 -8.22 7.60 14.23
CA ALA A 130 -9.19 8.09 15.22
C ALA A 130 -10.42 7.18 15.13
N TYR A 131 -10.52 6.20 16.01
CA TYR A 131 -11.59 5.22 15.95
C TYR A 131 -12.10 4.77 17.30
N VAL A 132 -13.31 4.22 17.26
CA VAL A 132 -13.93 3.45 18.34
C VAL A 132 -14.12 2.03 17.83
N GLU A 133 -13.71 1.05 18.64
CA GLU A 133 -13.86 -0.36 18.36
C GLU A 133 -14.53 -1.06 19.55
N TYR A 134 -15.57 -1.82 19.27
CA TYR A 134 -16.26 -2.63 20.25
C TYR A 134 -16.12 -4.10 19.90
N ASP A 135 -15.35 -4.82 20.70
CA ASP A 135 -15.14 -6.25 20.57
C ASP A 135 -16.26 -7.05 21.20
N GLN A 136 -16.66 -8.17 20.55
CA GLN A 136 -17.69 -9.05 21.05
C GLN A 136 -19.03 -8.34 21.34
N LEU A 137 -19.47 -7.50 20.39
CA LEU A 137 -20.79 -6.87 20.43
C LEU A 137 -21.90 -7.94 20.57
N PHE A 138 -21.80 -9.01 19.74
CA PHE A 138 -22.54 -10.26 19.86
C PHE A 138 -21.49 -11.37 19.75
N LYS A 139 -21.35 -12.19 20.75
CA LYS A 139 -20.44 -13.33 20.85
C LYS A 139 -19.13 -13.23 20.02
N ASP A 140 -19.19 -13.38 18.70
CA ASP A 140 -18.04 -13.45 17.79
C ASP A 140 -17.94 -12.22 16.85
N PHE A 141 -18.78 -11.20 17.06
CA PHE A 141 -18.84 -10.00 16.22
C PHE A 141 -18.20 -8.80 16.89
N SER A 142 -17.41 -8.05 16.10
CA SER A 142 -16.81 -6.79 16.49
C SER A 142 -17.18 -5.67 15.51
N LEU A 143 -17.19 -4.44 16.00
CA LEU A 143 -17.52 -3.26 15.22
C LEU A 143 -16.43 -2.21 15.40
N LYS A 144 -15.93 -1.64 14.30
CA LYS A 144 -14.95 -0.56 14.32
C LYS A 144 -15.40 0.59 13.42
N LEU A 145 -15.46 1.79 13.98
CA LEU A 145 -15.88 3.00 13.28
C LEU A 145 -14.84 4.09 13.44
N GLY A 146 -14.49 4.74 12.35
CA GLY A 146 -13.59 5.90 12.34
C GLY A 146 -12.41 5.72 11.41
N ARG A 147 -11.41 6.60 11.56
CA ARG A 147 -10.17 6.55 10.78
C ARG A 147 -9.31 5.39 11.22
N GLN A 148 -8.99 4.50 10.29
CA GLN A 148 -8.29 3.25 10.55
C GLN A 148 -7.47 2.78 9.37
N LYS A 149 -6.49 1.91 9.63
CA LYS A 149 -5.78 1.15 8.60
C LYS A 149 -6.52 -0.16 8.36
N ILE A 150 -6.69 -0.51 7.10
CA ILE A 150 -7.28 -1.78 6.66
C ILE A 150 -6.23 -2.50 5.81
N PHE A 151 -5.84 -3.70 6.22
CA PHE A 151 -4.87 -4.52 5.50
C PHE A 151 -5.19 -5.99 5.70
N TYR A 152 -5.00 -6.77 4.65
CA TYR A 152 -5.25 -8.21 4.64
C TYR A 152 -4.22 -8.95 3.81
N GLY A 153 -4.01 -10.20 4.17
CA GLY A 153 -3.14 -11.11 3.45
C GLY A 153 -1.73 -10.58 3.28
N ASP A 154 -1.22 -10.62 2.06
CA ASP A 154 0.08 -10.05 1.71
C ASP A 154 0.04 -8.52 1.44
N SER A 155 -1.12 -7.88 1.57
CA SER A 155 -1.36 -6.46 1.30
C SER A 155 -1.39 -6.05 -0.18
N ARG A 156 -1.48 -6.97 -1.13
CA ARG A 156 -1.58 -6.64 -2.57
C ARG A 156 -2.94 -6.06 -2.95
N ILE A 157 -4.00 -6.43 -2.25
CA ILE A 157 -5.37 -5.96 -2.52
C ILE A 157 -5.77 -4.86 -1.53
N PHE A 158 -5.50 -5.07 -0.25
CA PHE A 158 -5.73 -4.11 0.82
C PHE A 158 -4.46 -3.95 1.64
N GLY A 159 -3.80 -2.82 1.51
CA GLY A 159 -2.56 -2.56 2.21
C GLY A 159 -2.26 -1.06 2.36
N PRO A 160 -1.84 -0.60 3.54
CA PRO A 160 -1.68 0.82 3.83
C PRO A 160 -0.47 1.48 3.16
N GLY A 161 0.43 0.72 2.51
CA GLY A 161 1.62 1.28 1.88
C GLY A 161 2.57 1.92 2.91
N GLU A 162 2.92 1.21 3.96
CA GLU A 162 3.65 1.79 5.10
C GLU A 162 5.12 2.11 4.84
N TRP A 163 5.71 1.63 3.74
CA TRP A 163 7.04 2.06 3.33
C TRP A 163 7.05 3.54 2.96
N GLY A 164 6.04 4.02 2.26
CA GLY A 164 5.83 5.44 2.00
C GLY A 164 5.88 6.28 3.30
N ASN A 165 6.26 7.54 3.21
CA ASN A 165 6.42 8.37 4.41
C ASN A 165 5.07 8.74 5.03
N THR A 166 4.04 8.92 4.21
CA THR A 166 2.67 9.25 4.66
C THR A 166 1.77 8.01 4.78
N GLY A 167 2.13 6.89 4.14
CA GLY A 167 1.24 5.78 3.86
C GLY A 167 0.36 6.09 2.64
N ARG A 168 -0.49 5.15 2.21
CA ARG A 168 -1.36 5.39 1.05
C ARG A 168 -2.84 5.21 1.38
N TRP A 169 -3.22 4.06 1.89
CA TRP A 169 -4.63 3.73 2.10
C TRP A 169 -5.00 3.81 3.57
N THR A 170 -5.52 4.96 3.98
CA THR A 170 -6.13 5.19 5.29
C THR A 170 -7.62 5.38 5.11
N TRP A 171 -8.43 4.74 5.90
CA TRP A 171 -9.87 4.65 5.74
C TRP A 171 -10.62 5.36 6.84
N ASP A 172 -11.58 6.18 6.46
CA ASP A 172 -12.65 6.65 7.32
C ASP A 172 -13.86 5.72 7.08
N ALA A 173 -13.99 4.67 7.87
CA ALA A 173 -14.87 3.55 7.55
C ALA A 173 -15.58 2.95 8.77
N LEU A 174 -16.69 2.29 8.47
CA LEU A 174 -17.31 1.30 9.33
C LEU A 174 -16.81 -0.09 8.91
N LYS A 175 -16.30 -0.86 9.86
CA LYS A 175 -15.91 -2.26 9.68
C LYS A 175 -16.66 -3.14 10.67
N VAL A 176 -17.24 -4.22 10.16
CA VAL A 176 -17.85 -5.31 10.92
C VAL A 176 -17.02 -6.55 10.72
N SER A 177 -16.63 -7.19 11.81
CA SER A 177 -15.82 -8.41 11.82
C SER A 177 -16.57 -9.54 12.50
N TYR A 178 -16.56 -10.72 11.88
CA TYR A 178 -16.92 -11.98 12.53
C TYR A 178 -15.66 -12.84 12.62
N LYS A 179 -15.30 -13.28 13.84
CA LYS A 179 -14.10 -14.08 14.07
C LYS A 179 -14.40 -15.28 14.94
N LYS A 180 -13.98 -16.48 14.47
CA LYS A 180 -14.06 -17.73 15.22
C LYS A 180 -12.77 -18.53 15.08
N GLY A 181 -11.98 -18.58 16.14
CA GLY A 181 -10.62 -19.11 16.10
C GLY A 181 -9.74 -18.25 15.20
N GLU A 182 -9.02 -18.87 14.28
CA GLU A 182 -8.22 -18.15 13.27
C GLU A 182 -9.06 -17.67 12.07
N ASN A 183 -10.25 -18.25 11.87
CA ASN A 183 -11.12 -17.91 10.75
C ASN A 183 -11.87 -16.60 11.01
N PHE A 184 -11.97 -15.77 9.97
CA PHE A 184 -12.71 -14.51 10.06
C PHE A 184 -13.35 -14.12 8.72
N ILE A 185 -14.33 -13.24 8.80
CA ILE A 185 -14.86 -12.46 7.70
C ILE A 185 -15.04 -11.02 8.15
N ASP A 186 -14.45 -10.10 7.41
CA ASP A 186 -14.58 -8.66 7.58
C ASP A 186 -15.35 -8.06 6.41
N VAL A 187 -16.29 -7.18 6.74
CA VAL A 187 -17.02 -6.34 5.78
C VAL A 187 -16.81 -4.89 6.18
N PHE A 188 -16.41 -4.05 5.25
CA PHE A 188 -16.22 -2.63 5.54
C PHE A 188 -16.64 -1.76 4.37
N ALA A 189 -17.03 -0.53 4.71
CA ALA A 189 -17.36 0.50 3.74
C ALA A 189 -17.01 1.89 4.30
N GLY A 190 -16.60 2.79 3.44
CA GLY A 190 -16.21 4.15 3.83
C GLY A 190 -15.47 4.87 2.72
N GLY A 191 -14.66 5.83 3.11
CA GLY A 191 -13.84 6.60 2.19
C GLY A 191 -12.36 6.57 2.54
N THR A 192 -11.50 6.73 1.53
CA THR A 192 -10.07 6.87 1.74
C THR A 192 -9.70 8.32 2.00
N LYS A 193 -8.73 8.53 2.88
CA LYS A 193 -8.24 9.84 3.27
C LYS A 193 -7.49 10.51 2.10
N ILE A 194 -7.63 11.82 1.99
CA ILE A 194 -6.77 12.68 1.16
C ILE A 194 -5.49 12.99 1.91
N HIS A 195 -4.35 12.86 1.25
CA HIS A 195 -3.04 13.22 1.79
C HIS A 195 -2.63 14.62 1.31
N ASP A 196 -2.92 15.64 2.11
CA ASP A 196 -2.57 17.03 1.86
C ASP A 196 -1.54 17.48 2.92
N PRO A 197 -0.34 17.93 2.54
CA PRO A 197 0.70 18.29 3.49
C PRO A 197 0.33 19.40 4.45
N VAL A 198 -0.57 20.30 4.06
CA VAL A 198 -0.86 21.54 4.81
C VAL A 198 -2.27 21.62 5.38
N THR A 199 -3.14 20.69 5.01
CA THR A 199 -4.54 20.69 5.47
C THR A 199 -4.85 19.41 6.21
N ILE A 200 -5.21 19.53 7.49
CA ILE A 200 -5.66 18.36 8.28
C ILE A 200 -6.94 17.78 7.67
N SER A 201 -6.91 16.51 7.37
CA SER A 201 -8.06 15.78 6.87
C SER A 201 -8.92 15.29 8.03
N ILE A 202 -10.06 15.93 8.24
CA ILE A 202 -10.99 15.52 9.29
C ILE A 202 -11.72 14.24 8.83
N PRO A 203 -11.81 13.19 9.69
CA PRO A 203 -12.48 11.94 9.34
C PRO A 203 -13.91 12.18 8.84
N PHE A 204 -14.27 11.48 7.73
CA PHE A 204 -15.56 11.55 7.05
C PHE A 204 -15.90 12.89 6.39
N PHE A 205 -15.00 13.86 6.40
CA PHE A 205 -15.29 15.19 5.85
C PHE A 205 -14.89 15.33 4.39
N GLN A 206 -13.76 14.72 4.02
CA GLN A 206 -13.23 14.71 2.67
C GLN A 206 -12.71 13.32 2.32
N THR A 207 -13.04 12.87 1.14
CA THR A 207 -12.81 11.50 0.70
C THR A 207 -12.17 11.52 -0.68
N GLU A 208 -11.03 10.86 -0.83
CA GLU A 208 -10.40 10.68 -2.14
C GLU A 208 -11.24 9.71 -2.99
N PHE A 209 -11.53 8.52 -2.44
CA PHE A 209 -12.38 7.51 -3.06
C PHE A 209 -13.40 7.00 -2.05
N TRP A 210 -14.64 6.79 -2.49
CA TRP A 210 -15.58 5.94 -1.78
C TRP A 210 -15.32 4.48 -2.14
N GLY A 211 -15.50 3.59 -1.18
CA GLY A 211 -15.28 2.19 -1.44
C GLY A 211 -15.55 1.30 -0.25
N GLY A 212 -15.07 0.09 -0.38
CA GLY A 212 -15.22 -0.91 0.65
C GLY A 212 -14.75 -2.28 0.19
N GLY A 213 -15.01 -3.28 1.02
CA GLY A 213 -14.63 -4.63 0.68
C GLY A 213 -15.20 -5.67 1.63
N ILE A 214 -15.03 -6.89 1.18
CA ILE A 214 -15.21 -8.11 1.96
C ILE A 214 -13.90 -8.87 1.90
N TYR A 215 -13.39 -9.29 3.03
CA TYR A 215 -12.23 -10.16 3.10
C TYR A 215 -12.47 -11.26 4.12
N SER A 216 -12.16 -12.49 3.76
CA SER A 216 -12.26 -13.59 4.71
C SER A 216 -10.99 -14.42 4.70
N HIS A 217 -10.75 -15.09 5.82
CA HIS A 217 -9.67 -16.04 6.01
C HIS A 217 -10.26 -17.33 6.53
N VAL A 218 -9.97 -18.42 5.87
CA VAL A 218 -10.34 -19.77 6.27
C VAL A 218 -9.08 -20.61 6.31
N ASP A 219 -8.69 -21.00 7.50
CA ASP A 219 -7.57 -21.91 7.69
C ASP A 219 -8.03 -23.37 7.59
N ILE A 220 -7.40 -24.14 6.72
CA ILE A 220 -7.54 -25.59 6.61
C ILE A 220 -6.29 -26.21 7.21
N PRO A 221 -6.34 -26.66 8.48
CA PRO A 221 -5.15 -27.06 9.21
C PRO A 221 -4.32 -28.10 8.47
N ASN A 222 -3.00 -27.89 8.44
CA ASN A 222 -2.00 -28.74 7.78
C ASN A 222 -2.15 -28.89 6.24
N VAL A 223 -2.99 -28.05 5.61
CA VAL A 223 -3.19 -28.07 4.16
C VAL A 223 -2.89 -26.72 3.56
N LEU A 224 -3.77 -25.74 3.74
CA LEU A 224 -3.61 -24.39 3.20
C LEU A 224 -4.60 -23.41 3.84
N SER A 225 -4.33 -22.13 3.69
CA SER A 225 -5.28 -21.07 4.00
C SER A 225 -5.92 -20.52 2.72
N VAL A 226 -7.20 -20.18 2.81
CA VAL A 226 -8.04 -19.70 1.71
C VAL A 226 -8.58 -18.31 2.07
N GLU A 227 -8.32 -17.31 1.22
CA GLU A 227 -8.72 -15.92 1.45
C GLU A 227 -9.48 -15.37 0.25
N PRO A 228 -10.80 -15.64 0.13
CA PRO A 228 -11.65 -14.96 -0.85
C PRO A 228 -11.85 -13.50 -0.46
N PHE A 229 -11.87 -12.62 -1.48
CA PHE A 229 -12.05 -11.20 -1.27
C PHE A 229 -12.86 -10.54 -2.38
N TYR A 230 -13.41 -9.38 -2.01
CA TYR A 230 -14.04 -8.44 -2.92
C TYR A 230 -13.67 -7.01 -2.53
N ALA A 231 -13.41 -6.16 -3.51
CA ALA A 231 -13.16 -4.74 -3.32
C ALA A 231 -14.02 -3.93 -4.29
N TYR A 232 -14.39 -2.72 -3.86
CA TYR A 232 -15.13 -1.74 -4.63
C TYR A 232 -14.49 -0.36 -4.47
N LYS A 233 -14.39 0.41 -5.56
CA LYS A 233 -13.88 1.78 -5.59
C LYS A 233 -14.68 2.63 -6.56
N THR A 234 -15.03 3.82 -6.12
CA THR A 234 -15.62 4.86 -6.96
C THR A 234 -15.11 6.24 -6.53
N GLU A 235 -15.50 7.27 -7.26
CA GLU A 235 -15.13 8.65 -6.95
C GLU A 235 -15.46 9.04 -5.53
N GLY A 236 -14.59 9.86 -4.95
CA GLY A 236 -14.79 10.43 -3.63
C GLY A 236 -15.55 11.76 -3.66
N SER A 237 -15.36 12.53 -2.59
CA SER A 237 -15.91 13.89 -2.46
C SER A 237 -15.00 14.97 -3.07
N ALA A 238 -13.82 14.59 -3.55
CA ALA A 238 -12.89 15.47 -4.24
C ALA A 238 -12.78 15.08 -5.72
N ASP A 239 -12.84 16.04 -6.62
CA ASP A 239 -12.65 15.81 -8.04
C ASP A 239 -11.15 15.71 -8.35
N TYR A 240 -10.78 14.75 -9.18
CA TYR A 240 -9.49 14.78 -9.84
C TYR A 240 -9.47 15.84 -10.94
N ILE A 241 -8.28 16.39 -11.24
CA ILE A 241 -8.12 17.41 -12.30
C ILE A 241 -8.73 16.95 -13.64
N ASN A 242 -8.70 15.66 -13.92
CA ASN A 242 -9.21 15.05 -15.14
C ASN A 242 -10.58 14.38 -14.98
N GLN A 243 -11.43 14.84 -14.09
CA GLN A 243 -12.77 14.29 -13.85
C GLN A 243 -12.85 12.77 -14.05
N LEU A 244 -12.74 12.02 -12.97
CA LEU A 244 -12.84 10.57 -13.01
C LEU A 244 -14.32 10.18 -12.90
N ASN A 245 -14.83 9.44 -13.86
CA ASN A 245 -16.15 8.81 -13.80
C ASN A 245 -15.96 7.32 -13.87
N PHE A 246 -15.73 6.69 -12.72
CA PHE A 246 -15.44 5.27 -12.67
C PHE A 246 -16.22 4.54 -11.56
N ASN A 247 -16.39 3.27 -11.81
CA ASN A 247 -16.99 2.31 -10.90
C ASN A 247 -16.23 1.01 -11.11
N ARG A 248 -15.32 0.69 -10.18
CA ARG A 248 -14.39 -0.42 -10.29
C ARG A 248 -14.62 -1.46 -9.20
N HIS A 249 -14.57 -2.70 -9.57
CA HIS A 249 -14.77 -3.85 -8.72
C HIS A 249 -13.63 -4.84 -8.92
N TRP A 250 -13.20 -5.48 -7.84
CA TRP A 250 -12.24 -6.58 -7.85
C TRP A 250 -12.80 -7.75 -7.07
N ALA A 251 -12.76 -8.92 -7.65
CA ALA A 251 -13.09 -10.16 -6.95
C ALA A 251 -11.96 -11.16 -7.14
N GLY A 252 -11.60 -11.85 -6.09
CA GLY A 252 -10.46 -12.75 -6.16
C GLY A 252 -10.35 -13.73 -5.01
N LEU A 253 -9.28 -14.51 -5.08
CA LEU A 253 -8.97 -15.57 -4.14
C LEU A 253 -7.47 -15.65 -3.95
N ARG A 254 -7.02 -15.77 -2.69
CA ARG A 254 -5.64 -16.13 -2.35
C ARG A 254 -5.63 -17.49 -1.67
N LEU A 255 -4.69 -18.33 -2.09
CA LEU A 255 -4.40 -19.65 -1.52
C LEU A 255 -2.92 -19.68 -1.13
N PHE A 256 -2.63 -19.99 0.11
CA PHE A 256 -1.23 -20.02 0.54
C PHE A 256 -1.00 -21.05 1.65
N ASN A 257 0.26 -21.41 1.78
CA ASN A 257 0.73 -22.28 2.84
C ASN A 257 2.09 -21.76 3.33
N ASN A 258 2.34 -21.86 4.61
CA ASN A 258 3.58 -21.39 5.23
C ASN A 258 4.52 -22.54 5.68
N ASP A 259 4.04 -23.78 5.76
CA ASP A 259 4.87 -24.93 6.21
C ASP A 259 4.27 -26.28 5.80
N PHE A 260 4.19 -26.56 4.51
CA PHE A 260 3.82 -27.89 4.02
C PHE A 260 5.06 -28.62 3.52
N HIS A 261 5.64 -29.48 4.36
CA HIS A 261 6.87 -30.22 4.03
C HIS A 261 8.01 -29.33 3.52
N HIS A 262 8.18 -28.12 4.12
CA HIS A 262 9.15 -27.10 3.70
C HIS A 262 8.88 -26.46 2.32
N LEU A 263 7.81 -26.83 1.67
CA LEU A 263 7.34 -26.13 0.48
C LEU A 263 6.65 -24.84 0.91
N VAL A 264 6.92 -23.77 0.17
CA VAL A 264 6.27 -22.47 0.37
C VAL A 264 5.57 -22.12 -0.92
N PHE A 265 4.27 -21.91 -0.85
CA PHE A 265 3.51 -21.40 -1.99
C PHE A 265 2.52 -20.31 -1.60
N ASP A 266 2.23 -19.45 -2.55
CA ASP A 266 1.21 -18.40 -2.44
C ASP A 266 0.68 -18.12 -3.84
N LEU A 267 -0.62 -18.20 -4.01
CA LEU A 267 -1.31 -17.96 -5.26
C LEU A 267 -2.42 -16.95 -5.02
N SER A 268 -2.40 -15.83 -5.73
CA SER A 268 -3.50 -14.86 -5.75
C SER A 268 -4.03 -14.70 -7.16
N LEU A 269 -5.35 -14.77 -7.32
CA LEU A 269 -6.04 -14.52 -8.58
C LEU A 269 -7.04 -13.39 -8.37
N VAL A 270 -7.07 -12.43 -9.27
CA VAL A 270 -7.98 -11.28 -9.19
C VAL A 270 -8.54 -10.90 -10.55
N LYS A 271 -9.84 -10.68 -10.59
CA LYS A 271 -10.57 -10.15 -11.74
C LYS A 271 -11.01 -8.73 -11.42
N GLU A 272 -10.70 -7.79 -12.30
CA GLU A 272 -11.21 -6.42 -12.26
C GLU A 272 -12.32 -6.26 -13.30
N PHE A 273 -13.42 -5.61 -12.90
CA PHE A 273 -14.58 -5.35 -13.75
C PHE A 273 -15.29 -4.06 -13.32
N GLY A 274 -16.23 -3.61 -14.14
CA GLY A 274 -16.95 -2.35 -13.93
C GLY A 274 -16.85 -1.43 -15.13
N SER A 275 -16.73 -0.14 -14.89
CA SER A 275 -16.63 0.88 -15.96
C SER A 275 -15.75 2.05 -15.55
N ASP A 276 -15.14 2.69 -16.53
CA ASP A 276 -14.39 3.93 -16.39
C ASP A 276 -14.64 4.80 -17.63
N ASN A 277 -15.15 6.02 -17.42
CA ASN A 277 -15.54 6.95 -18.46
C ASN A 277 -16.43 6.31 -19.56
N GLY A 278 -17.36 5.45 -19.13
CA GLY A 278 -18.30 4.76 -20.00
C GLY A 278 -17.74 3.50 -20.69
N LYS A 279 -16.43 3.23 -20.63
CA LYS A 279 -15.83 1.98 -21.10
C LYS A 279 -15.96 0.87 -20.06
N ARG A 280 -16.33 -0.32 -20.49
CA ARG A 280 -16.34 -1.50 -19.62
C ARG A 280 -14.93 -1.96 -19.30
N ILE A 281 -14.70 -2.38 -18.05
CA ILE A 281 -13.44 -2.96 -17.59
C ILE A 281 -13.51 -4.49 -17.67
N ALA A 282 -12.44 -5.13 -18.15
CA ALA A 282 -12.32 -6.57 -18.28
C ALA A 282 -10.85 -6.99 -18.06
N ALA A 283 -10.28 -6.58 -16.93
CA ALA A 283 -8.87 -6.78 -16.60
C ALA A 283 -8.68 -7.89 -15.56
N TYR A 284 -7.45 -8.35 -15.41
CA TYR A 284 -7.12 -9.36 -14.40
C TYR A 284 -5.65 -9.28 -14.00
N GLY A 285 -5.35 -9.79 -12.81
CA GLY A 285 -4.00 -9.98 -12.33
C GLY A 285 -3.86 -11.28 -11.57
N TYR A 286 -2.64 -11.78 -11.46
CA TYR A 286 -2.32 -12.89 -10.59
C TYR A 286 -0.93 -12.74 -9.97
N PHE A 287 -0.75 -13.42 -8.85
CA PHE A 287 0.54 -13.60 -8.21
C PHE A 287 0.73 -15.08 -7.91
N VAL A 288 1.93 -15.58 -8.17
CA VAL A 288 2.34 -16.95 -7.85
C VAL A 288 3.69 -16.89 -7.12
N LYS A 289 3.80 -17.60 -6.01
CA LYS A 289 5.06 -17.91 -5.33
C LYS A 289 5.17 -19.42 -5.18
N ALA A 290 6.30 -19.99 -5.56
CA ALA A 290 6.66 -21.37 -5.28
C ALA A 290 8.11 -21.41 -4.78
N GLY A 291 8.35 -22.08 -3.66
CA GLY A 291 9.67 -22.10 -3.04
C GLY A 291 9.87 -23.27 -2.09
N TYR A 292 11.09 -23.37 -1.60
CA TYR A 292 11.50 -24.38 -0.63
C TYR A 292 12.35 -23.78 0.48
N GLN A 293 12.05 -24.13 1.72
CA GLN A 293 12.80 -23.74 2.91
C GLN A 293 13.79 -24.81 3.31
N PHE A 294 15.08 -24.48 3.32
CA PHE A 294 16.18 -25.37 3.66
C PHE A 294 16.50 -25.30 5.16
N ASN A 295 15.69 -25.95 6.00
CA ASN A 295 15.83 -25.88 7.46
C ASN A 295 17.11 -26.51 8.00
N PHE A 296 17.79 -27.36 7.21
CA PHE A 296 19.06 -28.02 7.55
C PHE A 296 20.30 -27.14 7.26
N ILE A 297 20.13 -25.99 6.58
CA ILE A 297 21.20 -25.04 6.27
C ILE A 297 21.17 -23.92 7.34
N PRO A 298 22.35 -23.47 7.84
CA PRO A 298 22.39 -22.26 8.66
C PRO A 298 21.69 -21.07 7.96
N ALA A 299 21.09 -20.17 8.72
CA ALA A 299 20.26 -19.07 8.25
C ALA A 299 18.93 -19.51 7.58
N LYS A 300 18.61 -20.83 7.55
CA LYS A 300 17.32 -21.38 7.05
C LYS A 300 16.82 -20.73 5.77
N PRO A 301 17.62 -20.76 4.69
CA PRO A 301 17.28 -20.07 3.46
C PRO A 301 15.94 -20.55 2.88
N ILE A 302 15.19 -19.62 2.32
CA ILE A 302 14.04 -19.90 1.45
C ILE A 302 14.41 -19.43 0.06
N LEU A 303 14.50 -20.36 -0.90
CA LEU A 303 14.62 -20.02 -2.31
C LEU A 303 13.26 -20.13 -2.96
N SER A 304 12.81 -19.08 -3.63
CA SER A 304 11.52 -19.07 -4.31
C SER A 304 11.60 -18.40 -5.67
N PHE A 305 10.77 -18.90 -6.57
CA PHE A 305 10.34 -18.21 -7.78
C PHE A 305 9.03 -17.50 -7.48
N ARG A 306 8.90 -16.26 -7.98
CA ARG A 306 7.65 -15.48 -7.89
C ARG A 306 7.34 -14.90 -9.26
N GLU A 307 6.06 -14.78 -9.57
CA GLU A 307 5.57 -14.08 -10.76
C GLU A 307 4.37 -13.22 -10.37
N SER A 308 4.41 -11.97 -10.78
CA SER A 308 3.31 -11.02 -10.62
C SER A 308 2.89 -10.54 -12.00
N TYR A 309 1.72 -10.95 -12.45
CA TYR A 309 1.17 -10.57 -13.74
C TYR A 309 -0.03 -9.65 -13.59
N ALA A 310 -0.12 -8.65 -14.44
CA ALA A 310 -1.27 -7.78 -14.59
C ALA A 310 -1.53 -7.53 -16.09
N SER A 311 -2.77 -7.72 -16.52
CA SER A 311 -3.15 -7.50 -17.90
C SER A 311 -2.97 -6.04 -18.34
N GLY A 312 -2.65 -5.83 -19.60
CA GLY A 312 -2.60 -4.55 -20.30
C GLY A 312 -3.64 -4.49 -21.41
N GLY A 313 -3.86 -3.30 -21.98
CA GLY A 313 -4.76 -3.06 -23.07
C GLY A 313 -4.31 -1.86 -23.91
N LYS A 314 -4.87 -1.74 -25.12
CA LYS A 314 -4.63 -0.60 -25.99
C LYS A 314 -5.72 0.47 -25.78
N LYS A 315 -5.37 1.73 -25.95
CA LYS A 315 -6.36 2.83 -25.90
C LYS A 315 -7.49 2.67 -26.91
N THR A 316 -7.23 1.98 -28.02
CA THR A 316 -8.17 1.72 -29.11
C THR A 316 -9.09 0.54 -28.85
N ASP A 317 -8.86 -0.26 -27.80
CA ASP A 317 -9.70 -1.40 -27.47
C ASP A 317 -11.12 -0.96 -27.09
N ASP A 318 -12.11 -1.83 -27.33
CA ASP A 318 -13.52 -1.62 -26.99
C ASP A 318 -13.77 -1.63 -25.47
N LYS A 319 -12.85 -2.26 -24.72
CA LYS A 319 -12.85 -2.37 -23.26
C LYS A 319 -11.52 -1.92 -22.69
N ILE A 320 -11.50 -1.72 -21.37
CA ILE A 320 -10.28 -1.51 -20.61
C ILE A 320 -9.77 -2.88 -20.14
N TYR A 321 -8.65 -3.30 -20.68
CA TYR A 321 -7.98 -4.55 -20.31
C TYR A 321 -6.78 -4.30 -19.39
N THR A 322 -6.36 -3.05 -19.20
CA THR A 322 -5.30 -2.68 -18.29
C THR A 322 -5.79 -2.80 -16.86
N PHE A 323 -5.16 -3.70 -16.11
CA PHE A 323 -5.44 -3.93 -14.70
C PHE A 323 -4.95 -2.77 -13.85
N GLU A 324 -5.74 -2.36 -12.89
CA GLU A 324 -5.34 -1.43 -11.83
C GLU A 324 -5.49 -2.09 -10.45
N PRO A 325 -4.49 -1.97 -9.54
CA PRO A 325 -4.60 -2.49 -8.19
C PRO A 325 -5.68 -1.75 -7.40
N ALA A 326 -6.43 -2.47 -6.56
CA ALA A 326 -7.53 -1.90 -5.78
C ALA A 326 -7.01 -0.89 -4.73
N TYR A 327 -6.55 -1.40 -3.60
CA TYR A 327 -6.06 -0.62 -2.46
C TYR A 327 -4.75 -1.20 -1.93
N GLY A 328 -4.01 -1.85 -2.79
CA GLY A 328 -2.80 -2.58 -2.43
C GLY A 328 -1.60 -1.68 -2.17
N ALA A 329 -0.73 -2.16 -1.29
CA ALA A 329 0.61 -1.63 -1.18
C ALA A 329 1.44 -2.07 -2.39
N GLN A 330 2.24 -1.16 -2.95
CA GLN A 330 3.04 -1.44 -4.15
C GLN A 330 4.54 -1.43 -3.84
N ASP A 331 4.93 -0.85 -2.74
CA ASP A 331 6.31 -0.47 -2.39
C ASP A 331 7.32 -1.63 -2.26
N LYS A 332 6.94 -2.88 -2.36
CA LYS A 332 7.84 -4.01 -2.11
C LYS A 332 7.65 -5.20 -3.05
N TYR A 333 6.66 -5.14 -3.94
CA TYR A 333 6.26 -6.31 -4.72
C TYR A 333 6.83 -6.35 -6.12
N TYR A 334 7.07 -5.20 -6.74
CA TYR A 334 7.44 -5.07 -8.15
C TYR A 334 8.77 -4.32 -8.23
N GLY A 335 9.79 -4.85 -7.52
CA GLY A 335 11.06 -4.18 -7.25
C GLY A 335 10.98 -3.20 -6.07
N TRP A 336 12.05 -3.12 -5.27
CA TRP A 336 12.15 -2.17 -4.15
C TRP A 336 12.38 -0.73 -4.60
N MET A 337 12.91 -0.53 -5.80
CA MET A 337 13.06 0.80 -6.38
C MET A 337 11.72 1.41 -6.79
N ASN A 338 10.64 0.62 -6.78
CA ASN A 338 9.28 1.08 -7.05
C ASN A 338 9.16 1.79 -8.41
N ILE A 339 9.79 1.22 -9.43
CA ILE A 339 9.81 1.74 -10.80
C ILE A 339 8.55 1.29 -11.54
N THR A 340 8.05 0.10 -11.23
CA THR A 340 6.86 -0.50 -11.82
C THR A 340 5.70 -0.58 -10.83
N THR A 341 4.51 -0.87 -11.32
CA THR A 341 3.30 -1.08 -10.52
C THR A 341 2.58 -2.34 -11.02
N TRP A 342 1.65 -2.87 -10.24
CA TRP A 342 0.86 -4.04 -10.67
C TRP A 342 -0.20 -3.64 -11.70
N SER A 343 0.25 -3.26 -12.88
CA SER A 343 -0.58 -2.81 -14.00
C SER A 343 0.21 -3.00 -15.29
N ASN A 344 -0.36 -3.68 -16.30
CA ASN A 344 0.33 -4.00 -17.55
C ASN A 344 1.77 -4.51 -17.31
N LEU A 345 1.92 -5.44 -16.39
CA LEU A 345 3.21 -5.91 -15.89
C LEU A 345 3.26 -7.44 -15.87
N ASP A 346 4.41 -7.99 -16.25
CA ASP A 346 4.82 -9.37 -15.99
C ASP A 346 6.20 -9.28 -15.31
N ASP A 347 6.19 -9.38 -13.98
CA ASP A 347 7.40 -9.37 -13.15
C ASP A 347 7.73 -10.79 -12.72
N ARG A 348 8.90 -11.26 -13.11
CA ARG A 348 9.42 -12.59 -12.77
C ARG A 348 10.59 -12.47 -11.83
N GLU A 349 10.45 -13.07 -10.66
CA GLU A 349 11.41 -12.90 -9.57
C GLU A 349 12.07 -14.23 -9.18
N ILE A 350 13.38 -14.17 -8.91
CA ILE A 350 14.09 -15.17 -8.12
C ILE A 350 14.43 -14.53 -6.78
N VAL A 351 14.00 -15.16 -5.69
CA VAL A 351 14.11 -14.57 -4.35
C VAL A 351 14.77 -15.55 -3.39
N LEU A 352 15.78 -15.05 -2.70
CA LEU A 352 16.44 -15.73 -1.60
C LEU A 352 16.17 -14.98 -0.29
N GLU A 353 15.47 -15.62 0.62
CA GLU A 353 15.24 -15.11 1.97
C GLU A 353 16.16 -15.84 2.96
N LEU A 354 16.79 -15.11 3.88
CA LEU A 354 17.72 -15.63 4.87
C LEU A 354 17.34 -15.14 6.27
N PHE A 355 17.56 -15.99 7.28
CA PHE A 355 17.38 -15.67 8.71
C PHE A 355 18.68 -15.92 9.48
N PRO A 356 19.73 -15.08 9.27
CA PRO A 356 21.09 -15.37 9.75
C PRO A 356 21.20 -15.43 11.28
N VAL A 357 20.46 -14.57 11.96
CA VAL A 357 20.35 -14.52 13.41
C VAL A 357 18.92 -14.27 13.84
N LYS A 358 18.61 -14.48 15.12
CA LYS A 358 17.27 -14.20 15.66
C LYS A 358 16.87 -12.76 15.38
N ASN A 359 15.63 -12.57 14.92
CA ASN A 359 15.02 -11.26 14.61
C ASN A 359 15.68 -10.49 13.43
N MET A 360 16.50 -11.15 12.62
CA MET A 360 17.06 -10.60 11.39
C MET A 360 16.50 -11.35 10.20
N TRP A 361 16.03 -10.61 9.20
CA TRP A 361 15.58 -11.11 7.92
C TRP A 361 16.30 -10.36 6.80
N VAL A 362 16.79 -11.12 5.83
CA VAL A 362 17.45 -10.61 4.63
C VAL A 362 16.72 -11.16 3.43
N GLU A 363 16.37 -10.30 2.48
CA GLU A 363 15.83 -10.68 1.19
C GLU A 363 16.77 -10.19 0.09
N MET A 364 17.07 -11.07 -0.85
CA MET A 364 17.77 -10.77 -2.10
C MET A 364 16.86 -11.14 -3.23
N LYS A 365 16.60 -10.20 -4.15
CA LYS A 365 15.73 -10.41 -5.30
C LYS A 365 16.44 -10.07 -6.60
N TYR A 366 16.13 -10.83 -7.63
CA TYR A 366 16.33 -10.47 -9.01
C TYR A 366 14.95 -10.42 -9.67
N ASN A 367 14.59 -9.27 -10.18
CA ASN A 367 13.34 -9.03 -10.90
C ASN A 367 13.66 -8.86 -12.38
N ARG A 368 12.84 -9.45 -13.24
CA ARG A 368 12.84 -9.22 -14.67
C ARG A 368 11.47 -8.77 -15.13
N PHE A 369 11.40 -7.52 -15.57
CA PHE A 369 10.15 -6.86 -15.91
C PHE A 369 9.85 -6.91 -17.39
N TYR A 370 8.65 -7.33 -17.73
CA TYR A 370 8.08 -7.25 -19.06
C TYR A 370 6.79 -6.44 -19.06
N ILE A 371 6.51 -5.75 -20.14
CA ILE A 371 5.27 -5.04 -20.38
C ILE A 371 4.44 -5.85 -21.38
N PRO A 372 3.33 -6.48 -20.97
CA PRO A 372 2.48 -7.31 -21.81
C PRO A 372 1.97 -6.60 -23.06
N VAL A 373 1.56 -5.33 -22.94
CA VAL A 373 1.06 -4.50 -24.06
C VAL A 373 1.90 -3.21 -24.15
N PRO A 374 2.95 -3.17 -24.99
CA PRO A 374 3.88 -2.04 -25.07
C PRO A 374 3.26 -0.72 -25.54
N GLU A 375 2.12 -0.79 -26.21
CA GLU A 375 1.39 0.39 -26.67
C GLU A 375 0.53 1.04 -25.57
N ASP A 376 0.39 0.40 -24.43
CA ASP A 376 -0.27 0.98 -23.25
C ASP A 376 0.72 1.90 -22.51
N VAL A 377 0.58 3.19 -22.75
CA VAL A 377 1.50 4.23 -22.25
C VAL A 377 1.15 4.71 -20.85
N THR A 378 0.12 4.14 -20.20
CA THR A 378 -0.41 4.67 -18.94
C THR A 378 0.52 4.51 -17.75
N LEU A 379 1.48 3.59 -17.85
CA LEU A 379 2.34 3.23 -16.71
C LEU A 379 3.59 4.06 -16.52
N LEU A 380 4.13 4.61 -17.60
CA LEU A 380 5.46 5.21 -17.59
C LEU A 380 5.44 6.48 -18.43
N ASN A 381 5.00 7.58 -17.83
CA ASN A 381 4.90 8.87 -18.50
C ASN A 381 6.20 9.33 -19.19
N THR A 382 7.34 8.74 -18.83
CA THR A 382 8.65 9.17 -19.30
C THR A 382 9.41 8.12 -20.10
N MET A 383 9.04 6.83 -20.02
CA MET A 383 9.77 5.77 -20.70
C MET A 383 8.87 4.97 -21.64
N LYS A 384 9.36 4.70 -22.84
CA LYS A 384 8.68 3.90 -23.84
C LYS A 384 9.58 2.73 -24.24
N LEU A 385 8.97 1.59 -24.50
CA LEU A 385 9.67 0.48 -25.13
C LEU A 385 9.94 0.78 -26.60
N GLU A 386 11.01 0.22 -27.13
CA GLU A 386 11.21 0.13 -28.56
C GLU A 386 10.04 -0.62 -29.22
N SER A 387 9.72 -0.30 -30.46
CA SER A 387 8.60 -0.91 -31.17
C SER A 387 8.69 -2.45 -31.19
N GLY A 388 7.62 -3.11 -30.77
CA GLY A 388 7.52 -4.58 -30.73
C GLY A 388 8.39 -5.26 -29.67
N LYS A 389 8.92 -4.50 -28.70
CA LYS A 389 9.69 -5.02 -27.58
C LYS A 389 8.84 -5.05 -26.30
N HIS A 390 9.18 -5.96 -25.40
CA HIS A 390 8.45 -6.19 -24.15
C HIS A 390 9.35 -6.12 -22.91
N HIS A 391 10.66 -6.37 -23.02
CA HIS A 391 11.57 -6.36 -21.88
C HIS A 391 11.85 -4.93 -21.42
N PHE A 392 11.28 -4.57 -20.26
CA PHE A 392 11.38 -3.24 -19.69
C PHE A 392 12.72 -3.01 -18.97
N GLY A 393 13.19 -4.00 -18.22
CA GLY A 393 14.44 -3.95 -17.50
C GLY A 393 14.56 -5.06 -16.46
N ASP A 394 15.69 -5.04 -15.79
CA ASP A 394 16.01 -5.94 -14.70
C ASP A 394 16.33 -5.14 -13.44
N GLU A 395 15.98 -5.66 -12.25
CA GLU A 395 16.30 -5.01 -10.97
C GLU A 395 16.90 -6.06 -10.01
N ILE A 396 17.95 -5.66 -9.32
CA ILE A 396 18.54 -6.45 -8.24
C ILE A 396 18.32 -5.70 -6.95
N ASP A 397 17.73 -6.37 -5.96
CA ASP A 397 17.44 -5.81 -4.68
C ASP A 397 18.07 -6.57 -3.53
N ILE A 398 18.49 -5.85 -2.50
CA ILE A 398 18.86 -6.39 -1.20
C ILE A 398 18.11 -5.62 -0.13
N PHE A 399 17.41 -6.33 0.73
CA PHE A 399 16.69 -5.74 1.85
C PHE A 399 17.04 -6.46 3.15
N ILE A 400 17.37 -5.70 4.18
CA ILE A 400 17.74 -6.22 5.50
C ILE A 400 16.86 -5.56 6.54
N ARG A 401 16.22 -6.36 7.39
CA ARG A 401 15.48 -5.90 8.56
C ARG A 401 16.02 -6.60 9.80
N TYR A 402 16.36 -5.80 10.81
CA TYR A 402 16.90 -6.31 12.06
C TYR A 402 16.24 -5.63 13.26
N GLN A 403 15.51 -6.41 14.06
CA GLN A 403 15.00 -5.96 15.35
C GLN A 403 16.09 -6.11 16.41
N VAL A 404 16.84 -5.04 16.63
CA VAL A 404 18.03 -5.04 17.49
C VAL A 404 17.62 -5.13 18.96
N LEU A 405 16.63 -4.34 19.37
CA LEU A 405 16.06 -4.32 20.71
C LEU A 405 14.53 -4.35 20.60
N LYS A 406 13.84 -4.58 21.70
CA LYS A 406 12.37 -4.63 21.74
C LYS A 406 11.68 -3.47 20.99
N HIS A 407 12.27 -2.28 21.04
CA HIS A 407 11.70 -1.04 20.53
C HIS A 407 12.47 -0.46 19.34
N TRP A 408 13.57 -1.09 18.90
CA TRP A 408 14.49 -0.54 17.91
C TRP A 408 14.65 -1.48 16.74
N GLN A 409 14.24 -1.03 15.56
CA GLN A 409 14.39 -1.78 14.31
C GLN A 409 15.25 -0.99 13.34
N PHE A 410 16.28 -1.64 12.78
CA PHE A 410 17.07 -1.17 11.67
C PHE A 410 16.62 -1.81 10.37
N THR A 411 16.62 -1.03 9.29
CA THR A 411 16.38 -1.50 7.93
C THR A 411 17.45 -0.92 7.02
N GLY A 412 18.07 -1.77 6.20
CA GLY A 412 18.93 -1.38 5.08
C GLY A 412 18.33 -1.90 3.79
N ALA A 413 18.39 -1.10 2.73
CA ALA A 413 17.93 -1.52 1.42
C ALA A 413 18.83 -0.96 0.32
N PHE A 414 18.98 -1.74 -0.74
CA PHE A 414 19.71 -1.37 -1.95
C PHE A 414 18.94 -1.93 -3.15
N GLY A 415 18.81 -1.13 -4.20
CA GLY A 415 18.26 -1.53 -5.48
C GLY A 415 19.15 -1.04 -6.63
N TYR A 416 19.26 -1.82 -7.68
CA TYR A 416 19.97 -1.49 -8.90
C TYR A 416 19.15 -1.91 -10.11
N PHE A 417 18.72 -0.93 -10.90
CA PHE A 417 17.91 -1.13 -12.09
C PHE A 417 18.75 -0.99 -13.35
N MET A 418 18.61 -1.95 -14.24
CA MET A 418 19.24 -2.02 -15.56
C MET A 418 18.15 -1.91 -16.63
N PRO A 419 18.09 -0.81 -17.40
CA PRO A 419 17.11 -0.66 -18.47
C PRO A 419 17.20 -1.80 -19.51
N GLY A 420 16.04 -2.28 -19.93
CA GLY A 420 15.92 -3.26 -21.00
C GLY A 420 15.85 -2.61 -22.39
N GLN A 421 14.83 -2.94 -23.15
CA GLN A 421 14.64 -2.49 -24.54
C GLN A 421 13.85 -1.17 -24.59
N LEU A 422 14.40 -0.13 -23.97
CA LEU A 422 13.77 1.19 -23.88
C LEU A 422 14.19 2.09 -25.03
N ALA A 423 13.22 2.77 -25.62
CA ALA A 423 13.48 3.78 -26.66
C ALA A 423 14.14 5.03 -26.04
N PRO A 424 15.09 5.66 -26.75
CA PRO A 424 15.67 6.91 -26.31
C PRO A 424 14.60 8.00 -26.13
N ILE A 425 14.75 8.81 -25.07
CA ILE A 425 13.95 10.00 -24.85
C ILE A 425 14.82 11.21 -25.19
N ASN A 426 14.35 12.08 -26.10
CA ASN A 426 15.12 13.24 -26.55
C ASN A 426 16.55 12.89 -26.99
N ASN A 427 16.73 11.78 -27.70
CA ASN A 427 18.03 11.23 -28.12
C ASN A 427 18.94 10.77 -26.96
N THR A 428 18.41 10.64 -25.76
CA THR A 428 19.15 10.13 -24.59
C THR A 428 18.67 8.73 -24.27
N SER A 429 19.58 7.75 -24.30
CA SER A 429 19.29 6.38 -23.88
C SER A 429 19.04 6.33 -22.37
N ALA A 430 18.13 5.44 -21.96
CA ALA A 430 17.95 5.13 -20.55
C ALA A 430 19.26 4.61 -19.94
N LYS A 431 19.54 5.01 -18.71
CA LYS A 431 20.74 4.63 -17.95
C LYS A 431 20.36 3.79 -16.76
N ASP A 432 21.34 3.04 -16.28
CA ASP A 432 21.21 2.33 -15.01
C ASP A 432 20.88 3.32 -13.88
N ALA A 433 20.05 2.85 -12.95
CA ALA A 433 19.69 3.60 -11.78
C ALA A 433 20.00 2.82 -10.51
N SER A 434 20.28 3.50 -9.43
CA SER A 434 20.47 2.87 -8.13
C SER A 434 19.74 3.61 -7.02
N TRP A 435 19.34 2.86 -6.03
CA TRP A 435 18.70 3.34 -4.84
C TRP A 435 19.32 2.71 -3.60
N PHE A 436 19.50 3.50 -2.56
CA PHE A 436 19.96 3.03 -1.27
C PHE A 436 19.09 3.66 -0.18
N ALA A 437 18.75 2.87 0.83
CA ALA A 437 18.05 3.36 2.01
C ALA A 437 18.61 2.76 3.30
N ILE A 438 18.65 3.58 4.35
CA ILE A 438 18.91 3.15 5.72
C ILE A 438 17.85 3.77 6.63
N GLN A 439 17.23 2.97 7.48
CA GLN A 439 16.13 3.37 8.34
C GLN A 439 16.34 2.92 9.77
N LEU A 440 16.00 3.82 10.70
CA LEU A 440 15.79 3.52 12.11
C LEU A 440 14.32 3.75 12.45
N LEU A 441 13.69 2.76 13.04
CA LEU A 441 12.33 2.83 13.58
C LEU A 441 12.38 2.53 15.10
N ILE A 442 11.79 3.43 15.88
CA ILE A 442 11.63 3.31 17.34
C ILE A 442 10.14 3.29 17.64
N THR A 443 9.66 2.30 18.41
CA THR A 443 8.25 2.17 18.80
C THR A 443 8.10 1.90 20.29
N ILE A 444 7.17 2.60 20.94
CA ILE A 444 6.89 2.47 22.39
C ILE A 444 5.39 2.19 22.60
#